data_c0b970617e541f186b66f65a8bb3de86
#
_entry.id   c0b970617e541f186b66f65a8bb3de86
#
_cell.length_a   1.000
_cell.length_b   1.000
_cell.length_c   1.000
_cell.angle_alpha   90.00
_cell.angle_beta   90.00
_cell.angle_gamma   90.00
#
_symmetry.space_group_name_H-M   'P 1'
#
loop_
_entity.id
_entity.type
_entity.pdbx_description
1 polymer ?
#
loop_
_entity_poly.entity_id
_entity_poly.type
_entity_poly.pdbx_seq_one_letter_code
_entity_poly.pdbx_strand_id
1 'polypeptide(L)'
;MATSQAAKRRAMAKKRAKKKRNKILLLITEFFVLALLVVVVYGVTKTEKVTKVRIDEEEIKAKMNDNVVDSVVLKGYRNIALFGVDSREGSLGKGTRSDTIIIASINNDTGDIRLCSVYRDTYLNLGNDSYNKCNAAYAKGGPEQAINMLNMNMDLNITDYVTVGFEGLIQTIDALGGVYIDVQQNEIVHLNNYQISMVGKTTDKKTYTATEGVDYIAVKEPGLQKLNGLQATAYCRIRYVGDDFMRAQRQRTVLAAVMDECKKTDPATLNKILEAALPNVATSLDVSEMTAMLGNVTKYNITGSDGFPFETNRSTGTVGSKGSCVIPVHLDENVALLHKFLFDEETYQVSAQVQQYSQKVSSDTGR
;
A
#
# COMPACT_ATOMS: atom_id res chain seq x y z
N MET A 1 -46.20 -38.00 59.80
CA MET A 1 -46.06 -38.40 58.38
C MET A 1 -46.05 -37.22 57.41
N ALA A 2 -46.66 -36.07 57.68
CA ALA A 2 -46.70 -34.90 56.75
C ALA A 2 -45.35 -34.21 56.50
N THR A 3 -44.43 -34.11 57.44
CA THR A 3 -43.12 -33.48 57.34
C THR A 3 -42.19 -34.18 56.38
N SER A 4 -42.27 -35.51 56.23
CA SER A 4 -41.43 -36.31 55.31
C SER A 4 -41.80 -36.08 53.83
N GLN A 5 -43.09 -35.89 53.51
CA GLN A 5 -43.56 -35.64 52.16
C GLN A 5 -43.19 -34.23 51.67
N ALA A 6 -43.23 -33.22 52.52
CA ALA A 6 -42.83 -31.84 52.20
C ALA A 6 -41.33 -31.75 51.92
N ALA A 7 -40.50 -32.46 52.68
CA ALA A 7 -39.05 -32.53 52.46
C ALA A 7 -38.69 -33.19 51.09
N LYS A 8 -39.38 -34.30 50.75
CA LYS A 8 -39.21 -34.98 49.44
C LYS A 8 -39.61 -34.06 48.24
N ARG A 9 -40.71 -33.32 48.35
CA ARG A 9 -41.17 -32.37 47.33
C ARG A 9 -40.14 -31.23 47.13
N ARG A 10 -39.62 -30.67 48.22
CA ARG A 10 -38.53 -29.63 48.15
C ARG A 10 -37.28 -30.18 47.54
N ALA A 11 -36.84 -31.40 47.84
CA ALA A 11 -35.65 -32.02 47.21
C ALA A 11 -35.87 -32.27 45.74
N MET A 12 -37.01 -32.72 45.28
CA MET A 12 -37.36 -32.90 43.85
C MET A 12 -37.42 -31.55 43.12
N ALA A 13 -38.01 -30.51 43.73
CA ALA A 13 -38.04 -29.16 43.15
C ALA A 13 -36.61 -28.59 42.94
N LYS A 14 -35.72 -28.74 43.96
CA LYS A 14 -34.29 -28.35 43.84
C LYS A 14 -33.58 -29.13 42.74
N LYS A 15 -33.84 -30.44 42.62
CA LYS A 15 -33.24 -31.29 41.57
C LYS A 15 -33.70 -30.87 40.15
N ARG A 16 -35.01 -30.55 40.01
CA ARG A 16 -35.57 -30.02 38.74
C ARG A 16 -35.00 -28.65 38.38
N ALA A 17 -34.89 -27.73 39.34
CA ALA A 17 -34.31 -26.42 39.15
C ALA A 17 -32.81 -26.51 38.75
N LYS A 18 -32.04 -27.39 39.42
CA LYS A 18 -30.62 -27.64 39.04
C LYS A 18 -30.50 -28.22 37.64
N LYS A 19 -31.37 -29.16 37.23
CA LYS A 19 -31.38 -29.75 35.89
C LYS A 19 -31.75 -28.70 34.82
N LYS A 20 -32.73 -27.81 35.11
CA LYS A 20 -33.10 -26.69 34.23
C LYS A 20 -31.95 -25.68 34.07
N ARG A 21 -31.29 -25.31 35.19
CA ARG A 21 -30.12 -24.41 35.17
C ARG A 21 -28.96 -25.01 34.38
N ASN A 22 -28.66 -26.29 34.54
CA ASN A 22 -27.60 -26.95 33.80
C ASN A 22 -27.91 -27.03 32.28
N LYS A 23 -29.18 -27.25 31.89
CA LYS A 23 -29.58 -27.19 30.48
C LYS A 23 -29.42 -25.78 29.89
N ILE A 24 -29.78 -24.73 30.63
CA ILE A 24 -29.60 -23.35 30.21
C ILE A 24 -28.10 -23.03 30.08
N LEU A 25 -27.27 -23.44 31.04
CA LEU A 25 -25.81 -23.27 30.97
C LEU A 25 -25.23 -23.99 29.75
N LEU A 26 -25.68 -25.22 29.47
CA LEU A 26 -25.20 -25.98 28.29
C LEU A 26 -25.56 -25.24 26.98
N LEU A 27 -26.82 -24.77 26.85
CA LEU A 27 -27.24 -23.98 25.68
C LEU A 27 -26.44 -22.67 25.50
N ILE A 28 -26.12 -21.99 26.60
CA ILE A 28 -25.28 -20.79 26.56
C ILE A 28 -23.86 -21.15 26.09
N THR A 29 -23.29 -22.24 26.60
CA THR A 29 -21.96 -22.72 26.18
C THR A 29 -21.97 -23.12 24.72
N GLU A 30 -22.98 -23.84 24.22
CA GLU A 30 -23.12 -24.20 22.82
C GLU A 30 -23.24 -22.96 21.93
N PHE A 31 -23.98 -21.93 22.35
CA PHE A 31 -24.11 -20.67 21.64
C PHE A 31 -22.76 -19.93 21.56
N PHE A 32 -21.98 -19.87 22.66
CA PHE A 32 -20.66 -19.27 22.68
C PHE A 32 -19.66 -20.02 21.79
N VAL A 33 -19.67 -21.35 21.78
CA VAL A 33 -18.86 -22.18 20.91
C VAL A 33 -19.23 -21.95 19.45
N LEU A 34 -20.50 -21.89 19.12
CA LEU A 34 -20.99 -21.60 17.77
C LEU A 34 -20.55 -20.19 17.32
N ALA A 35 -20.71 -19.19 18.17
CA ALA A 35 -20.28 -17.82 17.89
C ALA A 35 -18.77 -17.75 17.67
N LEU A 36 -17.98 -18.45 18.49
CA LEU A 36 -16.53 -18.55 18.32
C LEU A 36 -16.16 -19.24 16.98
N LEU A 37 -16.83 -20.34 16.64
CA LEU A 37 -16.65 -21.02 15.35
C LEU A 37 -16.99 -20.12 14.16
N VAL A 38 -18.07 -19.35 14.24
CA VAL A 38 -18.42 -18.36 13.21
C VAL A 38 -17.32 -17.31 13.06
N VAL A 39 -16.78 -16.80 14.17
CA VAL A 39 -15.65 -15.83 14.14
C VAL A 39 -14.41 -16.46 13.54
N VAL A 40 -14.08 -17.70 13.90
CA VAL A 40 -12.91 -18.43 13.33
C VAL A 40 -13.09 -18.69 11.85
N VAL A 41 -14.26 -19.20 11.41
CA VAL A 41 -14.57 -19.45 10.00
C VAL A 41 -14.52 -18.14 9.22
N TYR A 42 -15.08 -17.05 9.75
CA TYR A 42 -15.03 -15.73 9.14
C TYR A 42 -13.59 -15.23 8.99
N GLY A 43 -12.75 -15.38 10.03
CA GLY A 43 -11.32 -15.03 9.96
C GLY A 43 -10.57 -15.87 8.93
N VAL A 44 -10.78 -17.18 8.87
CA VAL A 44 -10.14 -18.08 7.90
C VAL A 44 -10.56 -17.74 6.47
N THR A 45 -11.85 -17.51 6.22
CA THR A 45 -12.34 -17.15 4.87
C THR A 45 -11.81 -15.81 4.38
N LYS A 46 -11.50 -14.87 5.29
CA LYS A 46 -10.82 -13.61 4.93
C LYS A 46 -9.36 -13.81 4.58
N THR A 47 -8.64 -14.64 5.35
CA THR A 47 -7.21 -14.90 5.09
C THR A 47 -6.96 -15.64 3.77
N GLU A 48 -7.90 -16.48 3.31
CA GLU A 48 -7.79 -17.16 2.02
C GLU A 48 -7.93 -16.22 0.81
N LYS A 49 -8.56 -15.04 0.98
CA LYS A 49 -8.73 -14.06 -0.10
C LYS A 49 -7.50 -13.18 -0.35
N VAL A 50 -6.56 -13.16 0.57
CA VAL A 50 -5.33 -12.36 0.44
C VAL A 50 -4.31 -13.12 -0.37
N THR A 51 -3.83 -12.54 -1.45
CA THR A 51 -2.66 -13.07 -2.18
C THR A 51 -1.41 -12.82 -1.33
N LYS A 52 -1.04 -13.79 -0.49
CA LYS A 52 0.19 -13.71 0.31
C LYS A 52 1.38 -14.06 -0.57
N VAL A 53 2.10 -13.07 -1.04
CA VAL A 53 3.49 -13.26 -1.45
C VAL A 53 4.31 -13.21 -0.16
N ARG A 54 4.70 -14.38 0.35
CA ARG A 54 5.51 -14.46 1.59
C ARG A 54 6.83 -13.76 1.36
N ILE A 55 7.19 -12.90 2.28
CA ILE A 55 8.51 -12.29 2.42
C ILE A 55 9.16 -12.87 3.69
N ASP A 56 10.46 -13.02 3.67
CA ASP A 56 11.21 -13.45 4.85
C ASP A 56 11.70 -12.21 5.60
N GLU A 57 10.99 -11.84 6.67
CA GLU A 57 11.35 -10.68 7.49
C GLU A 57 12.75 -10.78 8.09
N GLU A 58 13.18 -11.98 8.49
CA GLU A 58 14.51 -12.18 9.06
C GLU A 58 15.59 -11.98 8.00
N GLU A 59 15.35 -12.42 6.77
CA GLU A 59 16.23 -12.15 5.63
C GLU A 59 16.27 -10.65 5.29
N ILE A 60 15.14 -9.97 5.34
CA ILE A 60 15.07 -8.51 5.15
C ILE A 60 15.86 -7.79 6.23
N LYS A 61 15.64 -8.12 7.50
CA LYS A 61 16.36 -7.52 8.63
C LYS A 61 17.87 -7.77 8.56
N ALA A 62 18.28 -8.97 8.16
CA ALA A 62 19.68 -9.32 7.98
C ALA A 62 20.41 -8.56 6.84
N LYS A 63 19.65 -7.95 5.93
CA LYS A 63 20.16 -7.14 4.81
C LYS A 63 20.07 -5.64 5.06
N MET A 64 19.49 -5.20 6.18
CA MET A 64 19.46 -3.79 6.57
C MET A 64 20.87 -3.30 6.91
N ASN A 65 21.11 -2.02 6.67
CA ASN A 65 22.37 -1.38 7.02
C ASN A 65 22.51 -1.31 8.55
N ASP A 66 23.75 -1.41 9.06
CA ASP A 66 24.02 -1.57 10.51
C ASP A 66 23.43 -0.44 11.36
N ASN A 67 23.45 0.81 10.88
CA ASN A 67 22.92 1.97 11.60
C ASN A 67 21.39 2.01 11.69
N VAL A 68 20.70 1.18 10.91
CA VAL A 68 19.22 1.11 10.83
C VAL A 68 18.64 0.20 11.91
N VAL A 69 19.28 -0.96 12.15
CA VAL A 69 18.75 -2.03 13.00
C VAL A 69 18.46 -1.54 14.44
N ASP A 70 19.33 -0.69 14.99
CA ASP A 70 19.22 -0.18 16.34
C ASP A 70 18.72 1.27 16.44
N SER A 71 18.34 1.88 15.31
CA SER A 71 17.88 3.26 15.29
C SER A 71 16.63 3.47 16.17
N VAL A 72 16.76 4.31 17.19
CA VAL A 72 15.65 4.69 18.08
C VAL A 72 14.62 5.52 17.31
N VAL A 73 15.07 6.37 16.39
CA VAL A 73 14.20 7.21 15.57
C VAL A 73 13.30 6.33 14.69
N LEU A 74 13.88 5.40 13.95
CA LEU A 74 13.11 4.54 13.05
C LEU A 74 12.12 3.62 13.78
N LYS A 75 12.40 3.22 15.02
CA LYS A 75 11.44 2.47 15.86
C LYS A 75 10.19 3.28 16.24
N GLY A 76 10.25 4.60 16.18
CA GLY A 76 9.10 5.51 16.37
C GLY A 76 8.14 5.56 15.17
N TYR A 77 8.50 4.92 14.06
CA TYR A 77 7.73 4.94 12.83
C TYR A 77 7.45 3.53 12.31
N ARG A 78 6.30 3.36 11.67
CA ARG A 78 6.00 2.20 10.83
C ARG A 78 6.19 2.58 9.37
N ASN A 79 7.16 1.98 8.70
CA ASN A 79 7.46 2.23 7.30
C ASN A 79 6.89 1.10 6.43
N ILE A 80 6.03 1.45 5.48
CA ILE A 80 5.35 0.50 4.58
C ILE A 80 5.70 0.86 3.14
N ALA A 81 6.13 -0.13 2.35
CA ALA A 81 6.32 0.03 0.92
C ALA A 81 5.01 -0.21 0.16
N LEU A 82 4.55 0.78 -0.60
CA LEU A 82 3.37 0.69 -1.45
C LEU A 82 3.83 0.53 -2.89
N PHE A 83 3.43 -0.57 -3.54
CA PHE A 83 3.75 -0.85 -4.93
C PHE A 83 2.50 -0.86 -5.80
N GLY A 84 2.54 -0.13 -6.92
CA GLY A 84 1.55 -0.22 -7.98
C GLY A 84 2.14 -0.97 -9.17
N VAL A 85 1.48 -2.05 -9.60
CA VAL A 85 1.93 -2.88 -10.72
C VAL A 85 0.93 -2.88 -11.87
N ASP A 86 1.44 -2.85 -13.11
CA ASP A 86 0.62 -3.01 -14.32
C ASP A 86 0.42 -4.51 -14.59
N SER A 87 -0.44 -5.15 -13.77
CA SER A 87 -0.82 -6.53 -13.95
C SER A 87 -2.23 -6.61 -14.54
N ARG A 88 -2.32 -7.07 -15.79
CA ARG A 88 -3.60 -7.34 -16.48
C ARG A 88 -4.14 -8.74 -16.19
N GLU A 89 -3.29 -9.63 -15.69
CA GLU A 89 -3.61 -11.04 -15.42
C GLU A 89 -3.70 -11.38 -13.94
N GLY A 90 -3.76 -10.33 -13.07
CA GLY A 90 -3.87 -10.51 -11.62
C GLY A 90 -2.60 -11.01 -10.92
N SER A 91 -1.46 -11.16 -11.64
CA SER A 91 -0.18 -11.51 -11.01
C SER A 91 0.41 -10.31 -10.29
N LEU A 92 0.45 -10.35 -8.96
CA LEU A 92 1.00 -9.29 -8.10
C LEU A 92 2.41 -9.61 -7.57
N GLY A 93 3.01 -10.71 -8.03
CA GLY A 93 4.35 -11.16 -7.64
C GLY A 93 5.45 -10.72 -8.62
N LYS A 94 6.56 -11.44 -8.58
CA LYS A 94 7.70 -11.25 -9.51
C LYS A 94 7.28 -11.39 -10.97
N GLY A 95 8.05 -10.76 -11.86
CA GLY A 95 7.79 -10.77 -13.31
C GLY A 95 7.14 -9.50 -13.82
N THR A 96 6.54 -8.69 -12.94
CA THR A 96 5.91 -7.40 -13.27
C THR A 96 6.71 -6.25 -12.67
N ARG A 97 6.90 -5.17 -13.42
CA ARG A 97 7.57 -3.97 -12.89
C ARG A 97 6.63 -3.18 -12.01
N SER A 98 7.16 -2.63 -10.91
CA SER A 98 6.43 -1.64 -10.11
C SER A 98 6.50 -0.28 -10.78
N ASP A 99 5.37 0.17 -11.33
CA ASP A 99 5.27 1.50 -11.96
C ASP A 99 5.01 2.61 -10.93
N THR A 100 4.63 2.24 -9.74
CA THR A 100 4.50 3.08 -8.55
C THR A 100 5.31 2.46 -7.42
N ILE A 101 6.13 3.28 -6.75
CA ILE A 101 6.88 2.91 -5.54
C ILE A 101 6.71 4.08 -4.58
N ILE A 102 6.02 3.88 -3.46
CA ILE A 102 5.80 4.92 -2.45
C ILE A 102 6.20 4.35 -1.09
N ILE A 103 6.99 5.10 -0.34
CA ILE A 103 7.26 4.85 1.07
C ILE A 103 6.21 5.63 1.86
N ALA A 104 5.42 4.93 2.65
CA ALA A 104 4.50 5.52 3.61
C ALA A 104 5.12 5.37 5.01
N SER A 105 5.54 6.48 5.60
CA SER A 105 6.09 6.54 6.96
C SER A 105 5.01 7.05 7.91
N ILE A 106 4.63 6.22 8.87
CA ILE A 106 3.57 6.49 9.85
C ILE A 106 4.21 6.69 11.21
N ASN A 107 4.08 7.88 11.78
CA ASN A 107 4.49 8.13 13.16
C ASN A 107 3.56 7.37 14.11
N ASN A 108 4.13 6.50 14.94
CA ASN A 108 3.36 5.60 15.83
C ASN A 108 2.61 6.36 16.93
N ASP A 109 3.09 7.52 17.35
CA ASP A 109 2.52 8.31 18.45
C ASP A 109 1.40 9.26 17.94
N THR A 110 1.65 9.94 16.81
CA THR A 110 0.73 10.99 16.32
C THR A 110 -0.24 10.47 15.25
N GLY A 111 0.12 9.41 14.52
CA GLY A 111 -0.60 8.95 13.34
C GLY A 111 -0.35 9.79 12.09
N ASP A 112 0.61 10.72 12.13
CA ASP A 112 1.02 11.49 10.96
C ASP A 112 1.70 10.60 9.93
N ILE A 113 1.33 10.78 8.67
CA ILE A 113 1.86 10.01 7.54
C ILE A 113 2.62 10.96 6.62
N ARG A 114 3.83 10.57 6.25
CA ARG A 114 4.60 11.18 5.17
C ARG A 114 4.77 10.20 4.03
N LEU A 115 4.48 10.67 2.81
CA LEU A 115 4.52 9.87 1.59
C LEU A 115 5.71 10.31 0.74
N CYS A 116 6.63 9.39 0.45
CA CYS A 116 7.73 9.64 -0.48
C CYS A 116 7.65 8.69 -1.68
N SER A 117 7.42 9.24 -2.89
CA SER A 117 7.51 8.45 -4.12
C SER A 117 8.95 8.25 -4.53
N VAL A 118 9.41 7.01 -4.64
CA VAL A 118 10.67 6.69 -5.32
C VAL A 118 10.39 6.58 -6.82
N TYR A 119 10.96 7.50 -7.62
CA TYR A 119 10.69 7.52 -9.05
C TYR A 119 11.19 6.22 -9.68
N ARG A 120 10.32 5.53 -10.41
CA ARG A 120 10.55 4.15 -10.91
C ARG A 120 11.82 3.97 -11.74
N ASP A 121 12.28 5.04 -12.40
CA ASP A 121 13.48 5.04 -13.25
C ASP A 121 14.74 5.52 -12.50
N THR A 122 14.67 5.67 -11.15
CA THR A 122 15.84 6.05 -10.33
C THR A 122 16.91 4.97 -10.41
N TYR A 123 18.14 5.39 -10.70
CA TYR A 123 19.30 4.52 -10.82
C TYR A 123 19.86 4.17 -9.46
N LEU A 124 19.66 2.93 -9.02
CA LEU A 124 20.01 2.42 -7.68
C LEU A 124 20.65 1.03 -7.77
N ASN A 125 21.32 0.62 -6.69
CA ASN A 125 21.73 -0.75 -6.48
C ASN A 125 20.50 -1.63 -6.20
N LEU A 126 20.28 -2.66 -7.02
CA LEU A 126 19.14 -3.59 -6.85
C LEU A 126 19.45 -4.78 -5.92
N GLY A 127 20.63 -4.78 -5.31
CA GLY A 127 21.23 -5.91 -4.64
C GLY A 127 22.32 -6.59 -5.49
N ASN A 128 23.30 -7.23 -4.84
CA ASN A 128 24.43 -7.93 -5.48
C ASN A 128 25.21 -7.03 -6.45
N ASP A 129 25.42 -5.76 -6.12
CA ASP A 129 26.08 -4.73 -6.94
C ASP A 129 25.52 -4.58 -8.36
N SER A 130 24.25 -4.92 -8.53
CA SER A 130 23.55 -4.79 -9.80
C SER A 130 22.80 -3.46 -9.87
N TYR A 131 23.38 -2.45 -10.50
CA TYR A 131 22.76 -1.13 -10.67
C TYR A 131 21.83 -1.07 -11.87
N ASN A 132 20.61 -0.58 -11.66
CA ASN A 132 19.61 -0.39 -12.71
C ASN A 132 18.52 0.58 -12.22
N LYS A 133 17.50 0.81 -13.06
CA LYS A 133 16.24 1.45 -12.65
C LYS A 133 15.59 0.69 -11.51
N CYS A 134 15.21 1.37 -10.45
CA CYS A 134 14.74 0.75 -9.20
C CYS A 134 13.49 -0.14 -9.39
N ASN A 135 12.62 0.17 -10.38
CA ASN A 135 11.45 -0.66 -10.69
C ASN A 135 11.79 -2.09 -11.17
N ALA A 136 13.02 -2.32 -11.58
CA ALA A 136 13.47 -3.65 -11.98
C ALA A 136 13.68 -4.59 -10.78
N ALA A 137 13.83 -4.08 -9.56
CA ALA A 137 13.95 -4.90 -8.35
C ALA A 137 12.69 -5.74 -8.15
N TYR A 138 11.51 -5.13 -8.25
CA TYR A 138 10.23 -5.83 -8.12
C TYR A 138 10.05 -6.91 -9.19
N ALA A 139 10.41 -6.63 -10.44
CA ALA A 139 10.31 -7.61 -11.53
C ALA A 139 11.22 -8.83 -11.32
N LYS A 140 12.38 -8.64 -10.69
CA LYS A 140 13.39 -9.70 -10.47
C LYS A 140 13.04 -10.61 -9.29
N GLY A 141 12.68 -10.03 -8.15
CA GLY A 141 12.48 -10.77 -6.89
C GLY A 141 11.21 -10.39 -6.13
N GLY A 142 10.25 -9.70 -6.78
CA GLY A 142 8.99 -9.33 -6.14
C GLY A 142 9.15 -8.26 -5.07
N PRO A 143 8.18 -8.20 -4.13
CA PRO A 143 8.18 -7.18 -3.08
C PRO A 143 9.40 -7.28 -2.17
N GLU A 144 9.89 -8.47 -1.85
CA GLU A 144 11.04 -8.66 -0.97
C GLU A 144 12.30 -8.01 -1.53
N GLN A 145 12.65 -8.26 -2.79
CA GLN A 145 13.81 -7.61 -3.39
C GLN A 145 13.63 -6.10 -3.55
N ALA A 146 12.40 -5.63 -3.80
CA ALA A 146 12.10 -4.21 -3.86
C ALA A 146 12.26 -3.53 -2.48
N ILE A 147 11.83 -4.18 -1.39
CA ILE A 147 12.06 -3.72 -0.01
C ILE A 147 13.56 -3.69 0.30
N ASN A 148 14.27 -4.78 0.03
CA ASN A 148 15.71 -4.84 0.26
C ASN A 148 16.45 -3.71 -0.49
N MET A 149 16.07 -3.46 -1.75
CA MET A 149 16.61 -2.36 -2.54
C MET A 149 16.34 -0.99 -1.89
N LEU A 150 15.13 -0.75 -1.37
CA LEU A 150 14.80 0.50 -0.68
C LEU A 150 15.61 0.63 0.62
N ASN A 151 15.61 -0.40 1.46
CA ASN A 151 16.29 -0.38 2.75
C ASN A 151 17.80 -0.12 2.60
N MET A 152 18.47 -0.84 1.70
CA MET A 152 19.92 -0.72 1.55
C MET A 152 20.39 0.57 0.90
N ASN A 153 19.61 1.16 -0.02
CA ASN A 153 19.99 2.42 -0.69
C ASN A 153 19.59 3.66 0.11
N MET A 154 18.67 3.55 1.08
CA MET A 154 18.04 4.70 1.73
C MET A 154 18.10 4.64 3.25
N ASP A 155 18.82 3.69 3.83
CA ASP A 155 18.92 3.48 5.28
C ASP A 155 17.53 3.37 5.95
N LEU A 156 16.65 2.51 5.41
CA LEU A 156 15.29 2.32 5.91
C LEU A 156 15.11 0.95 6.58
N ASN A 157 14.06 0.84 7.40
CA ASN A 157 13.68 -0.37 8.13
C ASN A 157 12.32 -0.94 7.67
N ILE A 158 12.04 -0.88 6.37
CA ILE A 158 10.77 -1.38 5.82
C ILE A 158 10.74 -2.91 5.94
N THR A 159 9.69 -3.43 6.56
CA THR A 159 9.38 -4.87 6.61
C THR A 159 8.01 -5.18 6.04
N ASP A 160 7.18 -4.16 5.89
CA ASP A 160 5.81 -4.30 5.39
C ASP A 160 5.65 -3.76 3.98
N TYR A 161 4.73 -4.41 3.22
CA TYR A 161 4.38 -3.93 1.90
C TYR A 161 2.90 -4.11 1.59
N VAL A 162 2.42 -3.30 0.64
CA VAL A 162 1.14 -3.47 -0.04
C VAL A 162 1.36 -3.30 -1.53
N THR A 163 0.96 -4.30 -2.32
CA THR A 163 0.98 -4.24 -3.78
C THR A 163 -0.44 -4.25 -4.32
N VAL A 164 -0.74 -3.31 -5.20
CA VAL A 164 -2.07 -3.15 -5.81
C VAL A 164 -1.93 -3.12 -7.34
N GLY A 165 -2.76 -3.90 -8.02
CA GLY A 165 -2.96 -3.80 -9.47
C GLY A 165 -4.02 -2.76 -9.81
N PHE A 166 -4.19 -2.45 -11.10
CA PHE A 166 -5.19 -1.46 -11.55
C PHE A 166 -6.61 -1.86 -11.17
N GLU A 167 -6.97 -3.14 -11.32
CA GLU A 167 -8.30 -3.63 -10.94
C GLU A 167 -8.59 -3.43 -9.45
N GLY A 168 -7.60 -3.70 -8.59
CA GLY A 168 -7.72 -3.48 -7.15
C GLY A 168 -7.97 -2.01 -6.79
N LEU A 169 -7.29 -1.08 -7.47
CA LEU A 169 -7.49 0.34 -7.28
C LEU A 169 -8.88 0.79 -7.75
N ILE A 170 -9.32 0.34 -8.93
CA ILE A 170 -10.66 0.62 -9.47
C ILE A 170 -11.73 0.17 -8.49
N GLN A 171 -11.70 -1.10 -8.08
CA GLN A 171 -12.69 -1.67 -7.18
C GLN A 171 -12.72 -1.00 -5.81
N THR A 172 -11.56 -0.65 -5.26
CA THR A 172 -11.47 0.07 -3.98
C THR A 172 -12.13 1.44 -4.07
N ILE A 173 -11.83 2.21 -5.12
CA ILE A 173 -12.39 3.56 -5.31
C ILE A 173 -13.90 3.49 -5.60
N ASP A 174 -14.35 2.54 -6.42
CA ASP A 174 -15.77 2.36 -6.71
C ASP A 174 -16.56 1.94 -5.46
N ALA A 175 -15.98 1.08 -4.61
CA ALA A 175 -16.58 0.68 -3.34
C ALA A 175 -16.68 1.84 -2.32
N LEU A 176 -15.75 2.82 -2.39
CA LEU A 176 -15.83 4.10 -1.66
C LEU A 176 -16.87 5.06 -2.28
N GLY A 177 -17.42 4.71 -3.45
CA GLY A 177 -18.32 5.57 -4.20
C GLY A 177 -17.62 6.69 -4.97
N GLY A 178 -16.30 6.59 -5.20
CA GLY A 178 -15.47 7.56 -5.90
C GLY A 178 -14.66 8.46 -4.99
N VAL A 179 -13.70 9.20 -5.56
CA VAL A 179 -12.80 10.13 -4.87
C VAL A 179 -12.83 11.51 -5.50
N TYR A 180 -12.63 12.57 -4.69
CA TYR A 180 -12.60 13.94 -5.19
C TYR A 180 -11.19 14.33 -5.65
N ILE A 181 -11.05 14.72 -6.93
CA ILE A 181 -9.80 15.17 -7.54
C ILE A 181 -10.06 16.49 -8.28
N ASP A 182 -9.14 17.44 -8.12
CA ASP A 182 -9.12 18.67 -8.91
C ASP A 182 -8.40 18.40 -10.23
N VAL A 183 -9.19 18.16 -11.29
CA VAL A 183 -8.68 17.83 -12.63
C VAL A 183 -8.39 19.10 -13.41
N GLN A 184 -7.18 19.24 -13.94
CA GLN A 184 -6.80 20.40 -14.73
C GLN A 184 -7.26 20.26 -16.18
N GLN A 185 -7.54 21.39 -16.85
CA GLN A 185 -8.05 21.42 -18.24
C GLN A 185 -7.18 20.61 -19.21
N ASN A 186 -5.86 20.71 -19.08
CA ASN A 186 -4.90 19.98 -19.93
C ASN A 186 -4.76 18.49 -19.60
N GLU A 187 -5.35 18.02 -18.50
CA GLU A 187 -5.33 16.60 -18.12
C GLU A 187 -6.50 15.82 -18.72
N ILE A 188 -7.63 16.48 -19.03
CA ILE A 188 -8.89 15.86 -19.41
C ILE A 188 -8.73 14.91 -20.61
N VAL A 189 -8.11 15.38 -21.67
CA VAL A 189 -7.92 14.58 -22.91
C VAL A 189 -7.08 13.34 -22.62
N HIS A 190 -6.05 13.46 -21.80
CA HIS A 190 -5.16 12.35 -21.45
C HIS A 190 -5.83 11.38 -20.49
N LEU A 191 -6.59 11.88 -19.50
CA LEU A 191 -7.39 11.06 -18.60
C LEU A 191 -8.35 10.18 -19.39
N ASN A 192 -9.11 10.76 -20.31
CA ASN A 192 -10.07 10.02 -21.13
C ASN A 192 -9.38 9.01 -22.05
N ASN A 193 -8.27 9.36 -22.67
CA ASN A 193 -7.48 8.44 -23.48
C ASN A 193 -6.95 7.25 -22.66
N TYR A 194 -6.54 7.48 -21.40
CA TYR A 194 -6.13 6.39 -20.52
C TYR A 194 -7.30 5.51 -20.09
N GLN A 195 -8.50 6.06 -19.85
CA GLN A 195 -9.70 5.24 -19.65
C GLN A 195 -9.92 4.31 -20.85
N ILE A 196 -9.94 4.87 -22.07
CA ILE A 196 -10.11 4.10 -23.32
C ILE A 196 -9.04 3.01 -23.44
N SER A 197 -7.77 3.29 -23.13
CA SER A 197 -6.69 2.30 -23.20
C SER A 197 -6.81 1.16 -22.19
N MET A 198 -7.53 1.38 -21.08
CA MET A 198 -7.72 0.40 -20.03
C MET A 198 -8.87 -0.57 -20.32
N VAL A 199 -9.97 -0.08 -20.85
CA VAL A 199 -11.19 -0.88 -21.09
C VAL A 199 -11.43 -1.20 -22.55
N GLY A 200 -10.78 -0.48 -23.48
CA GLY A 200 -11.02 -0.57 -24.90
C GLY A 200 -10.51 -1.86 -25.53
N LYS A 201 -11.18 -2.27 -26.61
CA LYS A 201 -10.75 -3.37 -27.48
C LYS A 201 -9.66 -2.89 -28.43
N THR A 202 -8.69 -3.73 -28.72
CA THR A 202 -7.61 -3.45 -29.67
C THR A 202 -7.29 -4.66 -30.51
N THR A 203 -6.95 -4.42 -31.78
CA THR A 203 -6.48 -5.47 -32.72
C THR A 203 -4.97 -5.38 -32.98
N ASP A 204 -4.37 -4.22 -32.75
CA ASP A 204 -2.96 -3.91 -33.07
C ASP A 204 -2.09 -3.56 -31.84
N LYS A 205 -2.68 -3.58 -30.64
CA LYS A 205 -2.07 -3.15 -29.35
C LYS A 205 -1.63 -1.67 -29.31
N LYS A 206 -2.05 -0.88 -30.29
CA LYS A 206 -1.72 0.57 -30.38
C LYS A 206 -2.96 1.43 -30.33
N THR A 207 -4.00 1.01 -31.05
CA THR A 207 -5.26 1.74 -31.14
C THR A 207 -6.32 1.03 -30.32
N TYR A 208 -6.91 1.72 -29.38
CA TYR A 208 -7.96 1.21 -28.51
C TYR A 208 -9.27 1.89 -28.84
N THR A 209 -10.36 1.15 -28.86
CA THR A 209 -11.72 1.66 -29.08
C THR A 209 -12.60 1.29 -27.90
N ALA A 210 -13.33 2.27 -27.38
CA ALA A 210 -14.29 2.12 -26.31
C ALA A 210 -15.46 3.07 -26.55
N THR A 211 -16.65 2.73 -26.07
CA THR A 211 -17.87 3.51 -26.26
C THR A 211 -18.15 4.32 -25.00
N GLU A 212 -18.22 5.65 -25.15
CA GLU A 212 -18.61 6.54 -24.04
C GLU A 212 -20.04 6.23 -23.59
N GLY A 213 -20.25 6.23 -22.27
CA GLY A 213 -21.51 5.88 -21.65
C GLY A 213 -21.78 4.38 -21.50
N VAL A 214 -20.92 3.52 -22.09
CA VAL A 214 -21.00 2.05 -21.99
C VAL A 214 -19.74 1.49 -21.33
N ASP A 215 -18.58 1.73 -21.93
CA ASP A 215 -17.30 1.19 -21.47
C ASP A 215 -16.61 2.15 -20.49
N TYR A 216 -16.80 3.45 -20.63
CA TYR A 216 -16.23 4.51 -19.79
C TYR A 216 -17.12 5.73 -19.72
N ILE A 217 -16.89 6.59 -18.74
CA ILE A 217 -17.54 7.89 -18.59
C ILE A 217 -16.49 8.99 -18.78
N ALA A 218 -16.64 9.81 -19.82
CA ALA A 218 -15.68 10.88 -20.08
C ALA A 218 -15.74 11.98 -19.01
N VAL A 219 -14.59 12.44 -18.55
CA VAL A 219 -14.45 13.71 -17.83
C VAL A 219 -14.52 14.83 -18.86
N LYS A 220 -15.41 15.84 -18.67
CA LYS A 220 -15.68 16.89 -19.66
C LYS A 220 -15.20 18.26 -19.21
N GLU A 221 -15.26 18.53 -17.91
CA GLU A 221 -14.95 19.83 -17.34
C GLU A 221 -13.79 19.75 -16.35
N PRO A 222 -12.96 20.80 -16.22
CA PRO A 222 -11.93 20.86 -15.19
C PRO A 222 -12.52 21.20 -13.83
N GLY A 223 -11.68 21.11 -12.79
CA GLY A 223 -12.00 21.48 -11.42
C GLY A 223 -12.24 20.30 -10.51
N LEU A 224 -12.57 20.60 -9.26
CA LEU A 224 -12.80 19.61 -8.22
C LEU A 224 -14.07 18.82 -8.53
N GLN A 225 -13.91 17.53 -8.78
CA GLN A 225 -15.00 16.64 -9.14
C GLN A 225 -14.79 15.23 -8.62
N LYS A 226 -15.88 14.49 -8.48
CA LYS A 226 -15.85 13.12 -8.02
C LYS A 226 -15.53 12.18 -9.19
N LEU A 227 -14.40 11.51 -9.12
CA LEU A 227 -13.95 10.51 -10.08
C LEU A 227 -14.31 9.10 -9.61
N ASN A 228 -14.81 8.25 -10.52
CA ASN A 228 -14.96 6.82 -10.26
C ASN A 228 -13.60 6.09 -10.31
N GLY A 229 -13.58 4.78 -10.02
CA GLY A 229 -12.35 4.00 -9.98
C GLY A 229 -11.57 4.01 -11.29
N LEU A 230 -12.26 3.86 -12.43
CA LEU A 230 -11.61 3.89 -13.75
C LEU A 230 -11.00 5.26 -14.04
N GLN A 231 -11.73 6.34 -13.80
CA GLN A 231 -11.27 7.72 -14.01
C GLN A 231 -10.06 8.04 -13.12
N ALA A 232 -10.12 7.72 -11.81
CA ALA A 232 -9.03 7.98 -10.88
C ALA A 232 -7.79 7.14 -11.20
N THR A 233 -7.96 5.89 -11.61
CA THR A 233 -6.86 5.03 -12.06
C THR A 233 -6.24 5.55 -13.36
N ALA A 234 -7.06 6.02 -14.30
CA ALA A 234 -6.58 6.66 -15.52
C ALA A 234 -5.81 7.95 -15.22
N TYR A 235 -6.26 8.76 -14.25
CA TYR A 235 -5.57 9.96 -13.78
C TYR A 235 -4.17 9.63 -13.24
N CYS A 236 -3.99 8.55 -12.48
CA CYS A 236 -2.70 8.07 -12.00
C CYS A 236 -1.71 7.72 -13.12
N ARG A 237 -2.17 7.51 -14.35
CA ARG A 237 -1.37 7.08 -15.50
C ARG A 237 -0.94 8.22 -16.42
N ILE A 238 -1.46 9.43 -16.25
CA ILE A 238 -1.15 10.57 -17.11
C ILE A 238 0.37 10.87 -17.08
N ARG A 239 0.98 10.89 -18.27
CA ARG A 239 2.41 11.22 -18.49
C ARG A 239 2.62 12.39 -19.44
N TYR A 240 1.65 12.66 -20.32
CA TYR A 240 1.77 13.66 -21.38
C TYR A 240 1.53 15.10 -20.88
N VAL A 241 1.11 15.25 -19.63
CA VAL A 241 1.02 16.55 -18.94
C VAL A 241 2.05 16.54 -17.80
N GLY A 242 3.15 17.23 -18.02
CA GLY A 242 4.34 17.11 -17.17
C GLY A 242 5.17 15.87 -17.55
N ASP A 243 5.87 15.32 -16.60
CA ASP A 243 6.79 14.20 -16.74
C ASP A 243 6.40 13.03 -15.80
N ASP A 244 7.33 12.10 -15.60
CA ASP A 244 7.15 10.99 -14.66
C ASP A 244 7.09 11.46 -13.19
N PHE A 245 7.64 12.63 -12.87
CA PHE A 245 7.54 13.26 -11.55
C PHE A 245 6.10 13.71 -11.25
N MET A 246 5.46 14.37 -12.22
CA MET A 246 4.05 14.76 -12.13
C MET A 246 3.11 13.54 -12.05
N ARG A 247 3.46 12.44 -12.76
CA ARG A 247 2.70 11.18 -12.61
C ARG A 247 2.78 10.65 -11.18
N ALA A 248 3.96 10.62 -10.58
CA ALA A 248 4.13 10.18 -9.19
C ALA A 248 3.36 11.09 -8.21
N GLN A 249 3.29 12.40 -8.48
CA GLN A 249 2.47 13.33 -7.70
C GLN A 249 0.98 12.99 -7.82
N ARG A 250 0.46 12.73 -9.03
CA ARG A 250 -0.95 12.32 -9.23
C ARG A 250 -1.29 11.04 -8.46
N GLN A 251 -0.38 10.08 -8.40
CA GLN A 251 -0.56 8.85 -7.63
C GLN A 251 -0.70 9.15 -6.12
N ARG A 252 0.12 10.05 -5.57
CA ARG A 252 -0.03 10.48 -4.17
C ARG A 252 -1.31 11.28 -3.94
N THR A 253 -1.72 12.10 -4.89
CA THR A 253 -2.99 12.84 -4.83
C THR A 253 -4.19 11.88 -4.74
N VAL A 254 -4.22 10.83 -5.56
CA VAL A 254 -5.28 9.82 -5.49
C VAL A 254 -5.23 9.05 -4.17
N LEU A 255 -4.05 8.68 -3.68
CA LEU A 255 -3.90 8.02 -2.39
C LEU A 255 -4.43 8.88 -1.23
N ALA A 256 -4.14 10.19 -1.25
CA ALA A 256 -4.66 11.13 -0.27
C ALA A 256 -6.20 11.24 -0.35
N ALA A 257 -6.76 11.33 -1.56
CA ALA A 257 -8.20 11.38 -1.76
C ALA A 257 -8.91 10.10 -1.31
N VAL A 258 -8.30 8.93 -1.52
CA VAL A 258 -8.79 7.64 -0.99
C VAL A 258 -8.80 7.67 0.55
N MET A 259 -7.72 8.14 1.18
CA MET A 259 -7.66 8.29 2.64
C MET A 259 -8.75 9.21 3.18
N ASP A 260 -9.00 10.34 2.52
CA ASP A 260 -10.02 11.29 2.92
C ASP A 260 -11.44 10.72 2.81
N GLU A 261 -11.73 9.90 1.80
CA GLU A 261 -13.01 9.22 1.70
C GLU A 261 -13.12 8.07 2.73
N CYS A 262 -12.05 7.34 3.01
CA CYS A 262 -12.04 6.33 4.07
C CYS A 262 -12.39 6.93 5.44
N LYS A 263 -11.89 8.14 5.76
CA LYS A 263 -12.20 8.83 7.03
C LYS A 263 -13.68 9.20 7.19
N LYS A 264 -14.40 9.39 6.08
CA LYS A 264 -15.84 9.74 6.06
C LYS A 264 -16.74 8.51 6.05
N THR A 265 -16.15 7.33 5.81
CA THR A 265 -16.88 6.08 5.61
C THR A 265 -17.04 5.34 6.95
N ASP A 266 -18.21 4.78 7.19
CA ASP A 266 -18.46 4.00 8.42
C ASP A 266 -17.66 2.70 8.45
N PRO A 267 -17.34 2.16 9.66
CA PRO A 267 -16.50 0.98 9.80
C PRO A 267 -17.03 -0.28 9.11
N ALA A 268 -18.37 -0.45 9.00
CA ALA A 268 -18.96 -1.62 8.36
C ALA A 268 -18.77 -1.56 6.85
N THR A 269 -18.89 -0.38 6.26
CA THR A 269 -18.62 -0.14 4.83
C THR A 269 -17.12 -0.26 4.55
N LEU A 270 -16.24 0.29 5.39
CA LEU A 270 -14.77 0.10 5.26
C LEU A 270 -14.39 -1.38 5.26
N ASN A 271 -15.02 -2.17 6.09
CA ASN A 271 -14.79 -3.62 6.11
C ASN A 271 -15.21 -4.31 4.81
N LYS A 272 -16.34 -3.91 4.20
CA LYS A 272 -16.78 -4.41 2.89
C LYS A 272 -15.81 -4.00 1.78
N ILE A 273 -15.28 -2.76 1.84
CA ILE A 273 -14.27 -2.26 0.88
C ILE A 273 -13.01 -3.10 0.99
N LEU A 274 -12.53 -3.36 2.20
CA LEU A 274 -11.39 -4.25 2.43
C LEU A 274 -11.63 -5.63 1.80
N GLU A 275 -12.79 -6.23 2.03
CA GLU A 275 -13.14 -7.54 1.46
C GLU A 275 -13.16 -7.56 -0.07
N ALA A 276 -13.61 -6.48 -0.69
CA ALA A 276 -13.63 -6.34 -2.14
C ALA A 276 -12.21 -6.14 -2.71
N ALA A 277 -11.33 -5.43 -2.00
CA ALA A 277 -9.97 -5.15 -2.41
C ALA A 277 -9.04 -6.36 -2.28
N LEU A 278 -9.19 -7.19 -1.23
CA LEU A 278 -8.28 -8.28 -0.87
C LEU A 278 -7.89 -9.22 -2.02
N PRO A 279 -8.78 -9.63 -2.95
CA PRO A 279 -8.41 -10.51 -4.06
C PRO A 279 -7.40 -9.89 -5.03
N ASN A 280 -7.32 -8.55 -5.07
CA ASN A 280 -6.50 -7.77 -6.00
C ASN A 280 -5.35 -7.02 -5.30
N VAL A 281 -5.02 -7.44 -4.07
CA VAL A 281 -3.94 -6.90 -3.24
C VAL A 281 -3.04 -8.03 -2.79
N ALA A 282 -1.72 -7.83 -2.89
CA ALA A 282 -0.73 -8.67 -2.23
C ALA A 282 -0.08 -7.86 -1.09
N THR A 283 0.08 -8.46 0.09
CA THR A 283 0.61 -7.75 1.26
C THR A 283 1.26 -8.71 2.26
N SER A 284 2.20 -8.19 3.06
CA SER A 284 2.71 -8.86 4.27
C SER A 284 1.74 -8.73 5.44
N LEU A 285 0.92 -7.67 5.45
CA LEU A 285 0.00 -7.38 6.55
C LEU A 285 -1.04 -8.49 6.71
N ASP A 286 -1.30 -8.88 7.93
CA ASP A 286 -2.41 -9.78 8.20
C ASP A 286 -3.77 -9.04 8.26
N VAL A 287 -4.86 -9.81 8.21
CA VAL A 287 -6.22 -9.23 8.19
C VAL A 287 -6.52 -8.46 9.48
N SER A 288 -5.95 -8.88 10.61
CA SER A 288 -6.18 -8.22 11.91
C SER A 288 -5.48 -6.87 11.96
N GLU A 289 -4.27 -6.76 11.42
CA GLU A 289 -3.53 -5.51 11.27
C GLU A 289 -4.26 -4.53 10.34
N MET A 290 -4.67 -5.00 9.16
CA MET A 290 -5.44 -4.18 8.21
C MET A 290 -6.76 -3.67 8.84
N THR A 291 -7.46 -4.54 9.56
CA THR A 291 -8.71 -4.17 10.26
C THR A 291 -8.45 -3.15 11.37
N ALA A 292 -7.36 -3.31 12.14
CA ALA A 292 -6.95 -2.37 13.18
C ALA A 292 -6.57 -1.01 12.59
N MET A 293 -5.84 -0.99 11.48
CA MET A 293 -5.50 0.25 10.76
C MET A 293 -6.77 0.96 10.26
N LEU A 294 -7.70 0.24 9.64
CA LEU A 294 -8.97 0.81 9.20
C LEU A 294 -9.81 1.33 10.38
N GLY A 295 -9.84 0.63 11.51
CA GLY A 295 -10.53 1.07 12.73
C GLY A 295 -9.94 2.37 13.32
N ASN A 296 -8.68 2.68 13.00
CA ASN A 296 -7.99 3.90 13.41
C ASN A 296 -7.83 4.92 12.29
N VAL A 297 -8.49 4.75 11.13
CA VAL A 297 -8.28 5.59 9.93
C VAL A 297 -8.44 7.08 10.20
N THR A 298 -9.32 7.47 11.11
CA THR A 298 -9.55 8.88 11.50
C THR A 298 -8.39 9.52 12.26
N LYS A 299 -7.47 8.72 12.80
CA LYS A 299 -6.26 9.21 13.49
C LYS A 299 -5.11 9.52 12.51
N TYR A 300 -5.14 8.92 11.32
CA TYR A 300 -4.07 9.08 10.34
C TYR A 300 -4.25 10.35 9.53
N ASN A 301 -3.19 11.15 9.40
CA ASN A 301 -3.20 12.37 8.60
C ASN A 301 -1.98 12.40 7.69
N ILE A 302 -2.18 12.62 6.39
CA ILE A 302 -1.07 12.85 5.47
C ILE A 302 -0.59 14.29 5.67
N THR A 303 0.57 14.45 6.30
CA THR A 303 1.16 15.74 6.66
C THR A 303 2.28 16.18 5.72
N GLY A 304 2.78 15.26 4.88
CA GLY A 304 3.84 15.55 3.90
C GLY A 304 3.79 14.61 2.71
N SER A 305 4.20 15.14 1.54
CA SER A 305 4.20 14.36 0.29
C SER A 305 5.28 14.90 -0.65
N ASP A 306 6.28 14.05 -0.98
CA ASP A 306 7.39 14.42 -1.87
C ASP A 306 7.86 13.23 -2.72
N GLY A 307 8.91 13.41 -3.50
CA GLY A 307 9.51 12.40 -4.35
C GLY A 307 11.03 12.30 -4.21
N PHE A 308 11.53 11.08 -4.30
CA PHE A 308 12.95 10.74 -4.24
C PHE A 308 13.46 10.29 -5.63
N PRO A 309 14.61 10.81 -6.10
CA PRO A 309 15.46 11.84 -5.49
C PRO A 309 14.77 13.20 -5.42
N PHE A 310 15.14 14.01 -4.42
CA PHE A 310 14.57 15.35 -4.23
C PHE A 310 14.90 16.29 -5.40
N GLU A 311 14.04 17.27 -5.64
CA GLU A 311 14.15 18.16 -6.80
C GLU A 311 15.50 18.90 -6.87
N THR A 312 16.01 19.29 -5.73
CA THR A 312 17.31 19.99 -5.61
C THR A 312 18.49 19.09 -5.93
N ASN A 313 18.35 17.77 -5.74
CA ASN A 313 19.45 16.80 -5.82
C ASN A 313 19.13 15.67 -6.80
N ARG A 314 18.47 15.98 -7.92
CA ARG A 314 18.20 15.02 -9.00
C ARG A 314 18.56 15.54 -10.36
N SER A 315 18.89 14.63 -11.23
CA SER A 315 19.04 14.91 -12.65
C SER A 315 18.48 13.75 -13.48
N THR A 316 18.39 13.92 -14.78
CA THR A 316 18.03 12.86 -15.71
C THR A 316 19.13 12.68 -16.73
N GLY A 317 19.39 11.44 -17.14
CA GLY A 317 20.44 11.16 -18.12
C GLY A 317 20.42 9.72 -18.61
N THR A 318 21.12 9.44 -19.69
CA THR A 318 21.29 8.08 -20.20
C THR A 318 22.46 7.41 -19.47
N VAL A 319 22.19 6.25 -18.85
CA VAL A 319 23.21 5.47 -18.14
C VAL A 319 23.48 4.17 -18.91
N GLY A 320 24.48 4.20 -19.79
CA GLY A 320 24.89 3.06 -20.61
C GLY A 320 23.69 2.36 -21.28
N SER A 321 23.62 1.05 -21.18
CA SER A 321 22.52 0.23 -21.73
C SER A 321 21.20 0.32 -20.95
N LYS A 322 21.16 1.04 -19.81
CA LYS A 322 19.95 1.20 -18.98
C LYS A 322 18.99 2.24 -19.56
N GLY A 323 19.45 3.03 -20.53
CA GLY A 323 18.65 4.09 -21.14
C GLY A 323 18.49 5.30 -20.22
N SER A 324 17.43 6.08 -20.44
CA SER A 324 17.15 7.27 -19.61
C SER A 324 16.80 6.87 -18.18
N CYS A 325 17.53 7.41 -17.22
CA CYS A 325 17.36 7.19 -15.78
C CYS A 325 17.14 8.52 -15.07
N VAL A 326 16.50 8.46 -13.92
CA VAL A 326 16.54 9.50 -12.89
C VAL A 326 17.79 9.22 -12.04
N ILE A 327 18.67 10.21 -11.92
CA ILE A 327 19.95 10.08 -11.23
C ILE A 327 19.88 10.84 -9.92
N PRO A 328 20.04 10.18 -8.76
CA PRO A 328 20.24 10.88 -7.50
C PRO A 328 21.65 11.52 -7.51
N VAL A 329 21.69 12.83 -7.64
CA VAL A 329 22.93 13.60 -7.52
C VAL A 329 23.31 13.61 -6.06
N HIS A 330 24.47 13.06 -5.71
CA HIS A 330 24.84 12.79 -4.31
C HIS A 330 23.75 12.01 -3.57
N LEU A 331 23.73 10.68 -3.79
CA LEU A 331 22.74 9.80 -3.17
C LEU A 331 22.74 9.90 -1.64
N ASP A 332 23.90 10.05 -1.03
CA ASP A 332 24.08 10.26 0.41
C ASP A 332 23.35 11.52 0.93
N GLU A 333 23.48 12.65 0.23
CA GLU A 333 22.74 13.87 0.56
C GLU A 333 21.21 13.66 0.38
N ASN A 334 20.80 12.98 -0.68
CA ASN A 334 19.39 12.63 -0.90
C ASN A 334 18.85 11.78 0.24
N VAL A 335 19.63 10.84 0.77
CA VAL A 335 19.21 9.99 1.90
C VAL A 335 19.11 10.81 3.18
N ALA A 336 20.04 11.73 3.44
CA ALA A 336 19.94 12.65 4.57
C ALA A 336 18.66 13.53 4.49
N LEU A 337 18.35 14.05 3.30
CA LEU A 337 17.10 14.79 3.05
C LEU A 337 15.86 13.90 3.24
N LEU A 338 15.93 12.62 2.86
CA LEU A 338 14.84 11.67 3.05
C LEU A 338 14.56 11.43 4.54
N HIS A 339 15.59 11.24 5.35
CA HIS A 339 15.44 11.05 6.81
C HIS A 339 14.90 12.32 7.48
N LYS A 340 15.37 13.49 7.07
CA LYS A 340 14.78 14.76 7.51
C LYS A 340 13.30 14.85 7.12
N PHE A 341 12.94 14.50 5.89
CA PHE A 341 11.56 14.56 5.41
C PHE A 341 10.65 13.53 6.09
N LEU A 342 11.09 12.28 6.25
CA LEU A 342 10.25 11.21 6.80
C LEU A 342 10.18 11.22 8.33
N PHE A 343 11.28 11.56 9.02
CA PHE A 343 11.47 11.32 10.45
C PHE A 343 11.79 12.58 11.27
N ASP A 344 11.83 13.76 10.65
CA ASP A 344 12.30 15.02 11.28
C ASP A 344 13.75 14.95 11.80
N GLU A 345 14.58 14.09 11.20
CA GLU A 345 15.97 13.89 11.60
C GLU A 345 16.88 14.90 10.86
N GLU A 346 17.10 16.06 11.46
CA GLU A 346 17.79 17.20 10.83
C GLU A 346 19.25 16.91 10.46
N THR A 347 19.92 16.01 11.17
CA THR A 347 21.36 15.76 11.04
C THR A 347 21.67 14.27 10.88
N TYR A 348 20.88 13.59 10.03
CA TYR A 348 21.08 12.16 9.79
C TYR A 348 22.46 11.88 9.18
N GLN A 349 23.19 10.94 9.76
CA GLN A 349 24.47 10.45 9.25
C GLN A 349 24.22 9.15 8.49
N VAL A 350 24.38 9.19 7.17
CA VAL A 350 24.16 8.01 6.32
C VAL A 350 25.18 6.92 6.59
N SER A 351 24.78 5.67 6.39
CA SER A 351 25.64 4.51 6.55
C SER A 351 26.86 4.53 5.60
N ALA A 352 27.91 3.82 5.96
CA ALA A 352 29.05 3.60 5.08
C ALA A 352 28.60 2.93 3.76
N GLN A 353 27.58 2.09 3.80
CA GLN A 353 27.03 1.42 2.64
C GLN A 353 26.37 2.41 1.67
N VAL A 354 25.56 3.35 2.15
CA VAL A 354 24.96 4.42 1.31
C VAL A 354 26.05 5.32 0.72
N GLN A 355 27.11 5.64 1.48
CA GLN A 355 28.24 6.41 0.96
C GLN A 355 28.94 5.69 -0.22
N GLN A 356 29.15 4.37 -0.10
CA GLN A 356 29.71 3.56 -1.19
C GLN A 356 28.80 3.56 -2.42
N TYR A 357 27.48 3.43 -2.22
CA TYR A 357 26.52 3.50 -3.33
C TYR A 357 26.48 4.88 -3.96
N SER A 358 26.58 5.95 -3.18
CA SER A 358 26.68 7.33 -3.69
C SER A 358 27.88 7.50 -4.58
N GLN A 359 29.07 7.06 -4.15
CA GLN A 359 30.29 7.09 -4.96
C GLN A 359 30.14 6.29 -6.26
N LYS A 360 29.53 5.11 -6.20
CA LYS A 360 29.30 4.28 -7.39
C LYS A 360 28.33 4.93 -8.37
N VAL A 361 27.21 5.47 -7.91
CA VAL A 361 26.24 6.21 -8.73
C VAL A 361 26.95 7.40 -9.41
N SER A 362 27.71 8.19 -8.65
CA SER A 362 28.46 9.33 -9.19
C SER A 362 29.49 8.89 -10.25
N SER A 363 30.22 7.80 -10.00
CA SER A 363 31.18 7.24 -10.95
C SER A 363 30.53 6.75 -12.24
N ASP A 364 29.37 6.07 -12.15
CA ASP A 364 28.67 5.51 -13.31
C ASP A 364 27.97 6.57 -14.16
N THR A 365 27.59 7.70 -13.56
CA THR A 365 26.73 8.71 -14.18
C THR A 365 27.44 10.02 -14.47
N GLY A 366 28.61 10.25 -13.86
CA GLY A 366 29.36 11.53 -13.93
C GLY A 366 28.63 12.66 -13.17
N ARG A 367 27.79 12.34 -12.19
CA ARG A 367 26.94 13.31 -11.49
C ARG A 367 27.13 13.23 -9.98
#